data_e9f21cb7d3e3067a538b6d58a629f3da
#
_entry.id   e9f21cb7d3e3067a538b6d58a629f3da
#
_cell.length_a   1.000
_cell.length_b   1.000
_cell.length_c   1.000
_cell.angle_alpha   90.00
_cell.angle_beta   90.00
_cell.angle_gamma   90.00
#
_symmetry.space_group_name_H-M   'P 1'
#
loop_
_entity.id
_entity.type
_entity.pdbx_description
1 polymer ?
#
loop_
_entity_poly.entity_id
_entity_poly.type
_entity_poly.pdbx_seq_one_letter_code
_entity_poly.pdbx_strand_id
1 'polypeptide(L)'
;VATEIQAELDEIWDGYIDSIDILRPVFYRNKGAYLVGRLRWLNRVNPVILPVAVTSDGSVRVDAVLLTELSASRLFGYTRSYFHVLCRRPAAVVAFLKSLLPVKPVAELYTSIGYSAHGKTNLFRALYRHMEHSNTRFERARGARGMVMAVFTLPSFDVVFKLIKDRFPPSKRTTPEDVQRRYKLVFDRDKVGRLVDAQEFTNLSFDRDRFDEDLIEELQADCQRSVTVTEDEVILHHVYTERRLYPLDLYLREMAPDRAREAAIDYGNAIKDLASANIFPGDLFPKNFGVSRHGVVVFYDYDELALLSEVNFRTMPVSQSYEDEMLDQPWFPVEPNDVFPEEFRTYLRSPRVVGEVFDEVHPEICTVEFWQEMKDRHQGGERPDFFPYPQQYRFPED
;
A
#
# COMPACT_ATOMS: atom_id res chain seq x y z
N VAL A 1 1.10 2.07 32.17
CA VAL A 1 -0.05 1.88 31.27
C VAL A 1 -1.25 2.71 31.72
N ALA A 2 -1.82 2.47 32.92
CA ALA A 2 -3.03 3.19 33.35
C ALA A 2 -2.80 4.71 33.47
N THR A 3 -1.64 5.13 33.98
CA THR A 3 -1.27 6.53 34.12
C THR A 3 -1.05 7.21 32.77
N GLU A 4 -0.48 6.48 31.80
CA GLU A 4 -0.23 6.98 30.43
C GLU A 4 -1.53 7.05 29.63
N ILE A 5 -2.42 6.06 29.77
CA ILE A 5 -3.78 6.13 29.23
C ILE A 5 -4.52 7.34 29.77
N GLN A 6 -4.40 7.60 31.08
CA GLN A 6 -5.03 8.75 31.70
C GLN A 6 -4.47 10.06 31.16
N ALA A 7 -3.14 10.17 30.99
CA ALA A 7 -2.52 11.39 30.44
C ALA A 7 -2.95 11.67 29.01
N GLU A 8 -2.97 10.67 28.12
CA GLU A 8 -3.49 10.81 26.75
C GLU A 8 -5.00 11.10 26.73
N LEU A 9 -5.75 10.54 27.68
CA LEU A 9 -7.18 10.85 27.81
C LEU A 9 -7.39 12.30 28.28
N ASP A 10 -6.61 12.78 29.22
CA ASP A 10 -6.70 14.15 29.76
C ASP A 10 -6.40 15.21 28.68
N GLU A 11 -5.53 14.91 27.69
CA GLU A 11 -5.27 15.79 26.54
C GLU A 11 -6.43 15.83 25.53
N ILE A 12 -7.14 14.72 25.36
CA ILE A 12 -8.19 14.56 24.34
C ILE A 12 -9.58 14.85 24.95
N TRP A 13 -9.68 14.95 26.28
CA TRP A 13 -10.89 14.68 27.01
C TRP A 13 -11.15 15.60 28.21
N ASP A 14 -12.28 16.27 28.16
CA ASP A 14 -12.80 17.09 29.26
C ASP A 14 -14.17 16.53 29.72
N GLY A 15 -14.16 15.43 30.48
CA GLY A 15 -15.43 14.87 30.98
C GLY A 15 -15.41 13.41 31.47
N TYR A 16 -16.57 12.87 31.82
CA TYR A 16 -16.75 11.51 32.33
C TYR A 16 -16.97 10.53 31.16
N ILE A 17 -16.33 9.36 31.25
CA ILE A 17 -16.55 8.24 30.34
C ILE A 17 -17.88 7.56 30.71
N ASP A 18 -18.80 7.49 29.73
CA ASP A 18 -20.10 6.81 29.94
C ASP A 18 -19.90 5.28 29.93
N SER A 19 -19.15 4.77 28.96
CA SER A 19 -18.86 3.35 28.81
C SER A 19 -17.65 3.07 27.97
N ILE A 20 -17.04 1.89 28.18
CA ILE A 20 -16.01 1.29 27.34
C ILE A 20 -16.56 -0.05 26.84
N ASP A 21 -16.74 -0.13 25.52
CA ASP A 21 -17.17 -1.38 24.86
C ASP A 21 -15.93 -2.03 24.21
N ILE A 22 -15.60 -3.26 24.58
CA ILE A 22 -14.51 -4.02 23.95
C ILE A 22 -15.08 -5.21 23.18
N LEU A 23 -14.65 -5.40 21.95
CA LEU A 23 -15.01 -6.57 21.16
C LEU A 23 -14.42 -7.84 21.79
N ARG A 24 -15.23 -8.90 21.87
CA ARG A 24 -14.74 -10.21 22.34
C ARG A 24 -13.69 -10.85 21.43
N PRO A 25 -13.85 -10.81 20.07
CA PRO A 25 -12.81 -11.31 19.19
C PRO A 25 -11.51 -10.54 19.35
N VAL A 26 -10.40 -11.27 19.42
CA VAL A 26 -9.06 -10.71 19.34
C VAL A 26 -8.66 -10.62 17.87
N PHE A 27 -7.96 -9.57 17.52
CA PHE A 27 -7.48 -9.30 16.17
C PHE A 27 -6.00 -9.68 16.12
N TYR A 28 -5.62 -10.61 15.27
CA TYR A 28 -4.24 -11.06 15.12
C TYR A 28 -3.63 -10.57 13.81
N ARG A 29 -2.43 -10.00 13.90
CA ARG A 29 -1.67 -9.59 12.73
C ARG A 29 -0.18 -9.74 13.02
N ASN A 30 0.55 -10.42 12.13
CA ASN A 30 1.96 -10.76 12.31
C ASN A 30 2.18 -11.48 13.67
N LYS A 31 3.03 -10.93 14.56
CA LYS A 31 3.29 -11.43 15.91
C LYS A 31 2.43 -10.74 16.99
N GLY A 32 1.60 -9.77 16.61
CA GLY A 32 0.80 -8.97 17.53
C GLY A 32 -0.64 -9.44 17.67
N ALA A 33 -1.20 -9.21 18.82
CA ALA A 33 -2.63 -9.33 19.13
C ALA A 33 -3.17 -7.93 19.47
N TYR A 34 -4.44 -7.67 19.15
CA TYR A 34 -5.04 -6.36 19.36
C TYR A 34 -6.41 -6.52 19.98
N LEU A 35 -6.64 -5.82 21.08
CA LEU A 35 -7.95 -5.65 21.67
C LEU A 35 -8.55 -4.38 21.10
N VAL A 36 -9.71 -4.50 20.47
CA VAL A 36 -10.37 -3.38 19.79
C VAL A 36 -11.65 -3.02 20.49
N GLY A 37 -11.77 -1.77 20.88
CA GLY A 37 -12.90 -1.24 21.61
C GLY A 37 -13.24 0.19 21.21
N ARG A 38 -14.18 0.75 21.95
CA ARG A 38 -14.59 2.16 21.85
C ARG A 38 -14.89 2.74 23.22
N LEU A 39 -14.53 4.00 23.38
CA LEU A 39 -14.97 4.86 24.43
C LEU A 39 -16.25 5.59 23.98
N ARG A 40 -17.21 5.68 24.86
CA ARG A 40 -18.38 6.52 24.67
C ARG A 40 -18.44 7.61 25.72
N TRP A 41 -18.73 8.79 25.32
CA TRP A 41 -18.99 9.91 26.19
C TRP A 41 -20.00 10.85 25.53
N LEU A 42 -21.05 11.22 26.17
CA LEU A 42 -22.10 12.00 25.55
C LEU A 42 -22.48 11.39 24.17
N ASN A 43 -22.40 12.18 23.12
CA ASN A 43 -22.68 11.71 21.74
C ASN A 43 -21.41 11.39 20.93
N ARG A 44 -20.23 11.28 21.57
CA ARG A 44 -18.97 11.00 20.90
C ARG A 44 -18.56 9.53 21.08
N VAL A 45 -17.85 9.04 20.08
CA VAL A 45 -17.29 7.69 20.07
C VAL A 45 -15.84 7.78 19.63
N ASN A 46 -14.91 7.32 20.46
CA ASN A 46 -13.51 7.23 20.13
C ASN A 46 -13.04 5.77 20.13
N PRO A 47 -12.10 5.39 19.26
CA PRO A 47 -11.50 4.08 19.34
C PRO A 47 -10.65 3.91 20.61
N VAL A 48 -10.61 2.69 21.11
CA VAL A 48 -9.62 2.20 22.08
C VAL A 48 -9.05 0.95 21.50
N ILE A 49 -7.79 1.01 21.08
CA ILE A 49 -7.11 -0.16 20.55
C ILE A 49 -5.86 -0.37 21.38
N LEU A 50 -5.76 -1.57 21.93
CA LEU A 50 -4.65 -2.00 22.76
C LEU A 50 -3.86 -3.08 22.02
N PRO A 51 -2.78 -2.71 21.32
CA PRO A 51 -1.81 -3.67 20.82
C PRO A 51 -1.17 -4.44 21.99
N VAL A 52 -1.05 -5.75 21.83
CA VAL A 52 -0.48 -6.66 22.80
C VAL A 52 0.68 -7.41 22.14
N ALA A 53 1.83 -7.36 22.76
CA ALA A 53 3.04 -8.02 22.31
C ALA A 53 3.53 -9.07 23.33
N VAL A 54 4.29 -10.04 22.85
CA VAL A 54 5.02 -10.99 23.67
C VAL A 54 6.43 -10.45 23.88
N THR A 55 6.85 -10.35 25.11
CA THR A 55 8.20 -9.92 25.51
C THR A 55 9.23 -11.03 25.33
N SER A 56 10.51 -10.71 25.42
CA SER A 56 11.61 -11.66 25.25
C SER A 56 11.59 -12.81 26.29
N ASP A 57 11.04 -12.55 27.48
CA ASP A 57 10.86 -13.56 28.54
C ASP A 57 9.58 -14.42 28.40
N GLY A 58 8.79 -14.18 27.32
CA GLY A 58 7.54 -14.88 27.03
C GLY A 58 6.32 -14.33 27.76
N SER A 59 6.44 -13.24 28.51
CA SER A 59 5.30 -12.57 29.14
C SER A 59 4.51 -11.79 28.08
N VAL A 60 3.28 -11.41 28.42
CA VAL A 60 2.39 -10.65 27.54
C VAL A 60 2.15 -9.27 28.13
N ARG A 61 2.38 -8.23 27.32
CA ARG A 61 2.16 -6.84 27.73
C ARG A 61 1.34 -6.04 26.72
N VAL A 62 0.71 -4.99 27.18
CA VAL A 62 0.19 -3.95 26.27
C VAL A 62 1.38 -3.16 25.76
N ASP A 63 1.51 -3.09 24.41
CA ASP A 63 2.65 -2.44 23.75
C ASP A 63 2.40 -0.95 23.48
N ALA A 64 1.14 -0.59 23.25
CA ALA A 64 0.73 0.79 22.96
C ALA A 64 -0.76 1.00 23.29
N VAL A 65 -1.19 2.27 23.27
CA VAL A 65 -2.61 2.65 23.33
C VAL A 65 -2.92 3.58 22.16
N LEU A 66 -3.95 3.26 21.38
CA LEU A 66 -4.37 4.04 20.23
C LEU A 66 -5.80 4.55 20.45
N LEU A 67 -5.97 5.85 20.64
CA LEU A 67 -7.23 6.48 21.04
C LEU A 67 -7.84 7.38 19.96
N THR A 68 -7.15 7.58 18.83
CA THR A 68 -7.59 8.50 17.79
C THR A 68 -8.16 7.75 16.57
N GLU A 69 -9.14 8.36 15.88
CA GLU A 69 -9.66 7.86 14.61
C GLU A 69 -8.53 7.72 13.57
N LEU A 70 -7.56 8.64 13.57
CA LEU A 70 -6.42 8.60 12.66
C LEU A 70 -5.56 7.34 12.89
N SER A 71 -5.21 7.05 14.15
CA SER A 71 -4.43 5.85 14.50
C SER A 71 -5.18 4.57 14.14
N ALA A 72 -6.49 4.51 14.46
CA ALA A 72 -7.34 3.39 14.08
C ALA A 72 -7.45 3.25 12.56
N SER A 73 -7.61 4.36 11.82
CA SER A 73 -7.71 4.33 10.36
C SER A 73 -6.41 3.89 9.68
N ARG A 74 -5.26 4.24 10.23
CA ARG A 74 -3.95 3.75 9.78
C ARG A 74 -3.80 2.26 10.05
N LEU A 75 -4.17 1.80 11.23
CA LEU A 75 -4.12 0.40 11.64
C LEU A 75 -5.00 -0.49 10.74
N PHE A 76 -6.21 -0.05 10.43
CA PHE A 76 -7.12 -0.70 9.48
C PHE A 76 -6.94 -0.17 8.04
N GLY A 77 -5.69 0.03 7.62
CA GLY A 77 -5.34 0.63 6.31
C GLY A 77 -5.87 -0.13 5.09
N TYR A 78 -5.54 0.40 3.90
CA TYR A 78 -5.98 -0.14 2.59
C TYR A 78 -5.00 -1.17 2.02
N THR A 79 -4.22 -1.80 2.87
CA THR A 79 -3.15 -2.68 2.47
C THR A 79 -3.56 -4.13 2.61
N ARG A 80 -2.87 -5.01 1.92
CA ARG A 80 -3.13 -6.45 1.95
C ARG A 80 -2.85 -7.06 3.33
N SER A 81 -2.05 -6.41 4.16
CA SER A 81 -1.79 -6.85 5.52
C SER A 81 -3.02 -6.66 6.41
N TYR A 82 -3.88 -7.65 6.48
CA TYR A 82 -5.12 -7.66 7.22
C TYR A 82 -5.02 -8.40 8.56
N PHE A 83 -6.02 -8.21 9.41
CA PHE A 83 -6.16 -8.97 10.65
C PHE A 83 -6.81 -10.33 10.42
N HIS A 84 -6.37 -11.32 11.17
CA HIS A 84 -7.10 -12.57 11.34
C HIS A 84 -8.01 -12.44 12.55
N VAL A 85 -9.31 -12.44 12.32
CA VAL A 85 -10.34 -12.25 13.35
C VAL A 85 -11.29 -13.44 13.35
N LEU A 86 -11.22 -14.26 14.41
CA LEU A 86 -12.13 -15.38 14.57
C LEU A 86 -13.45 -14.88 15.20
N CYS A 87 -14.46 -14.69 14.39
CA CYS A 87 -15.76 -14.21 14.87
C CYS A 87 -16.93 -14.94 14.21
N ARG A 88 -18.00 -15.16 14.97
CA ARG A 88 -19.22 -15.84 14.49
C ARG A 88 -20.08 -14.93 13.59
N ARG A 89 -19.96 -13.62 13.73
CA ARG A 89 -20.78 -12.62 13.04
C ARG A 89 -19.90 -11.50 12.50
N PRO A 90 -19.20 -11.69 11.36
CA PRO A 90 -18.35 -10.66 10.76
C PRO A 90 -19.06 -9.33 10.53
N ALA A 91 -20.33 -9.37 10.10
CA ALA A 91 -21.12 -8.16 9.89
C ALA A 91 -21.30 -7.30 11.17
N ALA A 92 -21.42 -7.94 12.34
CA ALA A 92 -21.51 -7.20 13.60
C ALA A 92 -20.16 -6.54 13.98
N VAL A 93 -19.04 -7.22 13.72
CA VAL A 93 -17.69 -6.66 13.90
C VAL A 93 -17.49 -5.47 12.94
N VAL A 94 -17.86 -5.63 11.68
CA VAL A 94 -17.76 -4.54 10.68
C VAL A 94 -18.67 -3.36 11.06
N ALA A 95 -19.89 -3.59 11.53
CA ALA A 95 -20.78 -2.53 12.01
C ALA A 95 -20.19 -1.77 13.21
N PHE A 96 -19.54 -2.49 14.13
CA PHE A 96 -18.81 -1.88 15.24
C PHE A 96 -17.63 -1.03 14.74
N LEU A 97 -16.76 -1.58 13.86
CA LEU A 97 -15.65 -0.84 13.27
C LEU A 97 -16.13 0.38 12.47
N LYS A 98 -17.28 0.27 11.79
CA LYS A 98 -17.89 1.40 11.06
C LYS A 98 -18.28 2.55 11.98
N SER A 99 -18.65 2.26 13.23
CA SER A 99 -18.92 3.30 14.25
C SER A 99 -17.66 4.03 14.70
N LEU A 100 -16.47 3.39 14.58
CA LEU A 100 -15.17 3.98 14.89
C LEU A 100 -14.54 4.69 13.68
N LEU A 101 -14.85 4.21 12.48
CA LEU A 101 -14.27 4.63 11.21
C LEU A 101 -15.40 4.99 10.23
N PRO A 102 -16.15 6.04 10.49
CA PRO A 102 -17.38 6.34 9.76
C PRO A 102 -17.16 6.65 8.27
N VAL A 103 -15.97 7.13 7.91
CA VAL A 103 -15.61 7.45 6.52
C VAL A 103 -15.14 6.22 5.75
N LYS A 104 -14.64 5.17 6.45
CA LYS A 104 -14.07 4.00 5.79
C LYS A 104 -15.15 3.13 5.12
N PRO A 105 -14.99 2.74 3.84
CA PRO A 105 -15.92 1.85 3.14
C PRO A 105 -16.11 0.51 3.84
N VAL A 106 -17.35 0.00 3.84
CA VAL A 106 -17.67 -1.31 4.43
C VAL A 106 -16.87 -2.44 3.77
N ALA A 107 -16.64 -2.35 2.46
CA ALA A 107 -15.81 -3.31 1.72
C ALA A 107 -14.40 -3.43 2.32
N GLU A 108 -13.77 -2.30 2.60
CA GLU A 108 -12.42 -2.26 3.19
C GLU A 108 -12.40 -2.79 4.63
N LEU A 109 -13.45 -2.51 5.41
CA LEU A 109 -13.56 -3.05 6.77
C LEU A 109 -13.66 -4.58 6.77
N TYR A 110 -14.40 -5.17 5.83
CA TYR A 110 -14.41 -6.62 5.67
C TYR A 110 -13.02 -7.18 5.30
N THR A 111 -12.36 -6.55 4.33
CA THR A 111 -11.01 -6.97 3.92
C THR A 111 -10.02 -6.84 5.08
N SER A 112 -10.04 -5.73 5.81
CA SER A 112 -9.11 -5.48 6.92
C SER A 112 -9.20 -6.47 8.08
N ILE A 113 -10.31 -7.19 8.22
CA ILE A 113 -10.51 -8.25 9.23
C ILE A 113 -10.40 -9.68 8.65
N GLY A 114 -9.84 -9.83 7.44
CA GLY A 114 -9.59 -11.12 6.82
C GLY A 114 -10.77 -11.73 6.04
N TYR A 115 -11.86 -10.99 5.84
CA TYR A 115 -13.04 -11.43 5.07
C TYR A 115 -13.04 -10.83 3.66
N SER A 116 -11.97 -11.04 2.91
CA SER A 116 -11.75 -10.43 1.58
C SER A 116 -12.84 -10.77 0.55
N ALA A 117 -13.41 -11.98 0.57
CA ALA A 117 -14.53 -12.35 -0.31
C ALA A 117 -15.79 -11.48 -0.04
N HIS A 118 -16.08 -11.18 1.23
CA HIS A 118 -17.15 -10.26 1.60
C HIS A 118 -16.82 -8.82 1.20
N GLY A 119 -15.54 -8.42 1.38
CA GLY A 119 -15.03 -7.11 0.93
C GLY A 119 -15.23 -6.94 -0.56
N LYS A 120 -14.78 -7.91 -1.37
CA LYS A 120 -14.96 -7.93 -2.83
C LYS A 120 -16.43 -7.80 -3.25
N THR A 121 -17.34 -8.59 -2.64
CA THR A 121 -18.77 -8.52 -2.93
C THR A 121 -19.38 -7.15 -2.56
N ASN A 122 -18.97 -6.56 -1.43
CA ASN A 122 -19.44 -5.24 -1.03
C ASN A 122 -18.90 -4.14 -1.95
N LEU A 123 -17.64 -4.23 -2.40
CA LEU A 123 -17.06 -3.30 -3.37
C LEU A 123 -17.84 -3.32 -4.68
N PHE A 124 -18.09 -4.53 -5.22
CA PHE A 124 -18.88 -4.72 -6.43
C PHE A 124 -20.26 -4.07 -6.32
N ARG A 125 -21.00 -4.39 -5.25
CA ARG A 125 -22.35 -3.82 -5.02
C ARG A 125 -22.32 -2.31 -4.83
N ALA A 126 -21.29 -1.78 -4.16
CA ALA A 126 -21.14 -0.34 -3.95
C ALA A 126 -20.88 0.39 -5.27
N LEU A 127 -20.02 -0.18 -6.14
CA LEU A 127 -19.72 0.35 -7.46
C LEU A 127 -20.99 0.43 -8.32
N TYR A 128 -21.71 -0.68 -8.49
CA TYR A 128 -22.92 -0.71 -9.33
C TYR A 128 -24.00 0.24 -8.78
N ARG A 129 -24.25 0.24 -7.48
CA ARG A 129 -25.19 1.18 -6.86
C ARG A 129 -24.76 2.63 -7.06
N HIS A 130 -23.46 2.93 -7.01
CA HIS A 130 -22.95 4.26 -7.29
C HIS A 130 -23.21 4.66 -8.75
N MET A 131 -23.00 3.75 -9.69
CA MET A 131 -23.25 3.98 -11.11
C MET A 131 -24.75 4.20 -11.41
N GLU A 132 -25.66 3.50 -10.74
CA GLU A 132 -27.11 3.72 -10.85
C GLU A 132 -27.52 5.16 -10.47
N HIS A 133 -26.77 5.81 -9.58
CA HIS A 133 -27.10 7.14 -9.02
C HIS A 133 -26.14 8.25 -9.50
N SER A 134 -25.21 7.94 -10.39
CA SER A 134 -24.20 8.86 -10.91
C SER A 134 -24.06 8.75 -12.42
N ASN A 135 -23.90 9.88 -13.09
CA ASN A 135 -23.62 9.95 -14.53
C ASN A 135 -22.13 10.08 -14.82
N THR A 136 -21.26 9.86 -13.84
CA THR A 136 -19.80 9.93 -14.01
C THR A 136 -19.34 8.83 -14.97
N ARG A 137 -18.39 9.19 -15.84
CA ARG A 137 -17.80 8.28 -16.82
C ARG A 137 -16.44 7.78 -16.35
N PHE A 138 -16.06 6.61 -16.84
CA PHE A 138 -14.70 6.12 -16.71
C PHE A 138 -13.76 6.95 -17.56
N GLU A 139 -12.67 7.39 -16.96
CA GLU A 139 -11.61 8.17 -17.61
C GLU A 139 -10.23 7.61 -17.23
N ARG A 140 -9.21 8.00 -17.96
CA ARG A 140 -7.82 7.65 -17.62
C ARG A 140 -7.47 8.14 -16.23
N ALA A 141 -6.78 7.31 -15.45
CA ALA A 141 -6.28 7.73 -14.14
C ALA A 141 -5.19 8.79 -14.28
N ARG A 142 -5.09 9.70 -13.29
CA ARG A 142 -4.01 10.69 -13.22
C ARG A 142 -2.66 10.02 -12.99
N GLY A 143 -1.60 10.65 -13.50
CA GLY A 143 -0.22 10.19 -13.31
C GLY A 143 0.43 9.74 -14.61
N ALA A 144 1.57 9.07 -14.47
CA ALA A 144 2.33 8.57 -15.62
C ALA A 144 1.55 7.44 -16.32
N ARG A 145 1.60 7.44 -17.65
CA ARG A 145 0.95 6.38 -18.45
C ARG A 145 1.68 5.05 -18.26
N GLY A 146 0.95 4.01 -17.83
CA GLY A 146 1.51 2.68 -17.62
C GLY A 146 2.01 2.04 -18.92
N MET A 147 3.21 1.46 -18.88
CA MET A 147 3.78 0.74 -20.02
C MET A 147 3.23 -0.69 -20.11
N VAL A 148 2.87 -1.28 -18.99
CA VAL A 148 2.44 -2.67 -18.85
C VAL A 148 0.93 -2.76 -18.61
N MET A 149 0.35 -1.75 -17.97
CA MET A 149 -1.07 -1.72 -17.63
C MET A 149 -1.77 -0.48 -18.18
N ALA A 150 -3.01 -0.66 -18.63
CA ALA A 150 -3.95 0.43 -18.83
C ALA A 150 -4.64 0.72 -17.51
N VAL A 151 -4.58 1.99 -17.06
CA VAL A 151 -5.08 2.40 -15.74
C VAL A 151 -6.14 3.50 -15.91
N PHE A 152 -7.32 3.24 -15.39
CA PHE A 152 -8.45 4.17 -15.48
C PHE A 152 -9.26 4.19 -14.17
N THR A 153 -10.13 5.16 -14.02
CA THR A 153 -10.90 5.38 -12.79
C THR A 153 -12.29 5.91 -13.11
N LEU A 154 -13.17 5.78 -12.13
CA LEU A 154 -14.43 6.51 -12.09
C LEU A 154 -14.21 7.68 -11.11
N PRO A 155 -14.17 8.96 -11.56
CA PRO A 155 -13.74 10.10 -10.73
C PRO A 155 -14.48 10.26 -9.41
N SER A 156 -15.77 9.95 -9.41
CA SER A 156 -16.63 10.03 -8.22
C SER A 156 -16.58 8.80 -7.31
N PHE A 157 -15.77 7.78 -7.65
CA PHE A 157 -15.61 6.55 -6.89
C PHE A 157 -14.13 6.24 -6.67
N ASP A 158 -13.70 6.10 -5.43
CA ASP A 158 -12.28 6.03 -5.05
C ASP A 158 -11.59 4.70 -5.40
N VAL A 159 -11.75 4.23 -6.63
CA VAL A 159 -11.15 2.99 -7.14
C VAL A 159 -10.49 3.25 -8.49
N VAL A 160 -9.34 2.65 -8.71
CA VAL A 160 -8.71 2.52 -10.02
C VAL A 160 -8.87 1.11 -10.55
N PHE A 161 -8.96 1.00 -11.86
CA PHE A 161 -9.05 -0.23 -12.62
C PHE A 161 -7.75 -0.40 -13.40
N LYS A 162 -7.18 -1.59 -13.36
CA LYS A 162 -5.91 -1.91 -14.04
C LYS A 162 -6.08 -3.14 -14.91
N LEU A 163 -5.82 -2.99 -16.19
CA LEU A 163 -5.85 -4.06 -17.19
C LEU A 163 -4.45 -4.30 -17.72
N ILE A 164 -4.02 -5.55 -17.76
CA ILE A 164 -2.74 -5.92 -18.37
C ILE A 164 -2.87 -5.74 -19.87
N LYS A 165 -1.94 -4.98 -20.47
CA LYS A 165 -1.87 -4.78 -21.92
C LYS A 165 -1.44 -6.06 -22.64
N ASP A 166 -1.86 -6.21 -23.88
CA ASP A 166 -1.53 -7.39 -24.69
C ASP A 166 -0.06 -7.42 -25.13
N ARG A 167 0.54 -6.24 -25.26
CA ARG A 167 1.93 -6.05 -25.69
C ARG A 167 2.61 -4.99 -24.84
N PHE A 168 3.84 -5.28 -24.47
CA PHE A 168 4.69 -4.35 -23.73
C PHE A 168 5.79 -3.75 -24.63
N PRO A 169 6.30 -2.55 -24.32
CA PRO A 169 7.44 -1.98 -25.02
C PRO A 169 8.67 -2.92 -24.92
N PRO A 170 9.58 -2.90 -25.93
CA PRO A 170 10.80 -3.74 -25.93
C PRO A 170 11.72 -3.51 -24.73
N SER A 171 11.61 -2.36 -24.07
CA SER A 171 12.35 -2.05 -22.84
C SER A 171 11.88 -2.86 -21.60
N LYS A 172 10.67 -3.43 -21.64
CA LYS A 172 10.14 -4.27 -20.56
C LYS A 172 10.39 -5.75 -20.85
N ARG A 173 11.23 -6.39 -20.02
CA ARG A 173 11.54 -7.83 -20.11
C ARG A 173 10.58 -8.67 -19.27
N THR A 174 9.28 -8.43 -19.40
CA THR A 174 8.22 -9.11 -18.63
C THR A 174 7.10 -9.55 -19.54
N THR A 175 6.32 -10.55 -19.11
CA THR A 175 5.16 -11.08 -19.83
C THR A 175 3.87 -10.82 -19.02
N PRO A 176 2.67 -10.89 -19.65
CA PRO A 176 1.40 -10.81 -18.93
C PRO A 176 1.29 -11.83 -17.78
N GLU A 177 1.81 -13.04 -17.99
CA GLU A 177 1.83 -14.11 -17.01
C GLU A 177 2.76 -13.78 -15.82
N ASP A 178 3.89 -13.11 -16.08
CA ASP A 178 4.79 -12.63 -15.02
C ASP A 178 4.09 -11.57 -14.16
N VAL A 179 3.39 -10.64 -14.79
CA VAL A 179 2.63 -9.61 -14.07
C VAL A 179 1.57 -10.25 -13.17
N GLN A 180 0.79 -11.20 -13.68
CA GLN A 180 -0.20 -11.93 -12.87
C GLN A 180 0.46 -12.66 -11.69
N ARG A 181 1.64 -13.26 -11.91
CA ARG A 181 2.40 -13.96 -10.86
C ARG A 181 2.87 -12.99 -9.76
N ARG A 182 3.26 -11.77 -10.13
CA ARG A 182 3.64 -10.72 -9.17
C ARG A 182 2.44 -10.20 -8.38
N TYR A 183 1.28 -9.99 -9.00
CA TYR A 183 0.05 -9.70 -8.27
C TYR A 183 -0.28 -10.79 -7.24
N LYS A 184 -0.12 -12.07 -7.61
CA LYS A 184 -0.28 -13.18 -6.67
C LYS A 184 0.74 -13.13 -5.54
N LEU A 185 2.00 -12.78 -5.83
CA LEU A 185 3.03 -12.60 -4.81
C LEU A 185 2.63 -11.53 -3.78
N VAL A 186 2.06 -10.40 -4.22
CA VAL A 186 1.52 -9.35 -3.34
C VAL A 186 0.42 -9.90 -2.44
N PHE A 187 -0.49 -10.71 -3.00
CA PHE A 187 -1.59 -11.31 -2.24
C PHE A 187 -1.10 -12.24 -1.13
N ASP A 188 0.02 -12.91 -1.33
CA ASP A 188 0.55 -13.90 -0.42
C ASP A 188 1.58 -13.33 0.58
N ARG A 189 2.21 -12.20 0.31
CA ARG A 189 3.43 -11.75 1.00
C ARG A 189 3.36 -10.41 1.72
N ASP A 190 2.35 -9.56 1.47
CA ASP A 190 2.28 -8.28 2.20
C ASP A 190 2.06 -8.50 3.70
N LYS A 191 3.07 -8.17 4.49
CA LYS A 191 3.04 -8.25 5.96
C LYS A 191 3.16 -6.88 6.61
N VAL A 192 3.67 -5.90 5.90
CA VAL A 192 4.03 -4.58 6.44
C VAL A 192 2.96 -3.52 6.19
N GLY A 193 2.05 -3.77 5.25
CA GLY A 193 1.00 -2.80 4.93
C GLY A 193 1.49 -1.64 4.07
N ARG A 194 2.48 -1.89 3.22
CA ARG A 194 3.01 -0.93 2.24
C ARG A 194 2.67 -1.27 0.79
N LEU A 195 1.90 -2.33 0.57
CA LEU A 195 1.36 -2.69 -0.74
C LEU A 195 -0.14 -2.41 -0.77
N VAL A 196 -0.63 -1.79 -1.83
CA VAL A 196 -2.07 -1.54 -2.00
C VAL A 196 -2.82 -2.86 -2.13
N ASP A 197 -3.95 -3.00 -1.44
CA ASP A 197 -4.82 -4.16 -1.65
C ASP A 197 -5.44 -4.10 -3.04
N ALA A 198 -5.23 -5.15 -3.83
CA ALA A 198 -5.82 -5.34 -5.14
C ALA A 198 -6.91 -6.42 -5.07
N GLN A 199 -8.03 -6.17 -5.72
CA GLN A 199 -9.11 -7.14 -5.90
C GLN A 199 -9.18 -7.52 -7.38
N GLU A 200 -9.16 -8.81 -7.67
CA GLU A 200 -9.28 -9.33 -9.01
C GLU A 200 -10.75 -9.57 -9.35
N PHE A 201 -11.21 -9.07 -10.48
CA PHE A 201 -12.55 -9.32 -11.01
C PHE A 201 -12.49 -9.91 -12.41
N THR A 202 -13.50 -10.71 -12.73
CA THR A 202 -13.69 -11.30 -14.05
C THR A 202 -15.08 -10.99 -14.57
N ASN A 203 -15.16 -10.71 -15.88
CA ASN A 203 -16.42 -10.48 -16.61
C ASN A 203 -17.29 -9.37 -15.99
N LEU A 204 -16.68 -8.21 -15.70
CA LEU A 204 -17.44 -7.01 -15.37
C LEU A 204 -17.97 -6.38 -16.65
N SER A 205 -19.29 -6.16 -16.73
CA SER A 205 -19.94 -5.47 -17.84
C SER A 205 -20.44 -4.11 -17.40
N PHE A 206 -20.26 -3.12 -18.24
CA PHE A 206 -20.70 -1.74 -18.04
C PHE A 206 -21.25 -1.19 -19.36
N ASP A 207 -22.23 -0.28 -19.30
CA ASP A 207 -22.74 0.41 -20.45
C ASP A 207 -21.61 1.20 -21.16
N ARG A 208 -21.53 1.11 -22.47
CA ARG A 208 -20.46 1.76 -23.27
C ARG A 208 -20.44 3.28 -23.11
N ASP A 209 -21.59 3.92 -22.96
CA ASP A 209 -21.71 5.35 -22.76
C ASP A 209 -21.13 5.85 -21.41
N ARG A 210 -20.79 4.91 -20.52
CA ARG A 210 -20.13 5.19 -19.24
C ARG A 210 -18.61 5.34 -19.38
N PHE A 211 -18.05 5.23 -20.57
CA PHE A 211 -16.62 5.39 -20.84
C PHE A 211 -16.37 6.61 -21.72
N ASP A 212 -15.27 7.32 -21.45
CA ASP A 212 -14.77 8.31 -22.36
C ASP A 212 -14.23 7.64 -23.64
N GLU A 213 -14.46 8.25 -24.79
CA GLU A 213 -14.11 7.66 -26.09
C GLU A 213 -12.61 7.40 -26.21
N ASP A 214 -11.77 8.35 -25.76
CA ASP A 214 -10.32 8.19 -25.73
C ASP A 214 -9.87 6.97 -24.90
N LEU A 215 -10.61 6.63 -23.83
CA LEU A 215 -10.33 5.44 -23.03
C LEU A 215 -10.74 4.18 -23.79
N ILE A 216 -11.88 4.17 -24.48
CA ILE A 216 -12.32 3.06 -25.33
C ILE A 216 -11.28 2.76 -26.40
N GLU A 217 -10.80 3.79 -27.10
CA GLU A 217 -9.76 3.65 -28.13
C GLU A 217 -8.49 2.98 -27.55
N GLU A 218 -8.04 3.44 -26.38
CA GLU A 218 -6.88 2.85 -25.71
C GLU A 218 -7.11 1.37 -25.34
N LEU A 219 -8.27 1.05 -24.76
CA LEU A 219 -8.60 -0.33 -24.36
C LEU A 219 -8.69 -1.26 -25.57
N GLN A 220 -9.28 -0.80 -26.68
CA GLN A 220 -9.36 -1.57 -27.92
C GLN A 220 -7.99 -1.74 -28.62
N ALA A 221 -7.08 -0.76 -28.48
CA ALA A 221 -5.75 -0.85 -29.05
C ALA A 221 -4.81 -1.76 -28.25
N ASP A 222 -4.84 -1.64 -26.90
CA ASP A 222 -3.81 -2.19 -26.02
C ASP A 222 -4.26 -3.44 -25.23
N CYS A 223 -5.59 -3.71 -25.07
CA CYS A 223 -6.12 -4.69 -24.14
C CYS A 223 -7.17 -5.64 -24.76
N GLN A 224 -7.03 -6.01 -26.04
CA GLN A 224 -8.01 -6.82 -26.79
C GLN A 224 -8.30 -8.17 -26.17
N ARG A 225 -7.32 -8.77 -25.47
CA ARG A 225 -7.51 -10.05 -24.78
C ARG A 225 -8.35 -9.93 -23.51
N SER A 226 -8.29 -8.76 -22.88
CA SER A 226 -8.92 -8.50 -21.57
C SER A 226 -10.20 -7.69 -21.68
N VAL A 227 -10.53 -7.12 -22.87
CA VAL A 227 -11.69 -6.25 -23.08
C VAL A 227 -12.42 -6.62 -24.36
N THR A 228 -13.74 -6.67 -24.27
CA THR A 228 -14.63 -6.68 -25.45
C THR A 228 -15.47 -5.41 -25.43
N VAL A 229 -15.46 -4.65 -26.50
CA VAL A 229 -16.29 -3.46 -26.68
C VAL A 229 -17.31 -3.76 -27.78
N THR A 230 -18.59 -3.64 -27.45
CA THR A 230 -19.72 -3.73 -28.38
C THR A 230 -20.33 -2.34 -28.61
N GLU A 231 -21.45 -2.25 -29.34
CA GLU A 231 -22.21 -0.99 -29.51
C GLU A 231 -22.79 -0.50 -28.17
N ASP A 232 -23.18 -1.41 -27.28
CA ASP A 232 -23.91 -1.10 -26.05
C ASP A 232 -23.05 -1.29 -24.78
N GLU A 233 -22.05 -2.16 -24.78
CA GLU A 233 -21.34 -2.60 -23.57
C GLU A 233 -19.83 -2.64 -23.73
N VAL A 234 -19.13 -2.43 -22.62
CA VAL A 234 -17.70 -2.72 -22.40
C VAL A 234 -17.61 -3.84 -21.38
N ILE A 235 -17.06 -4.99 -21.78
CA ILE A 235 -16.87 -6.17 -20.94
C ILE A 235 -15.40 -6.30 -20.59
N LEU A 236 -15.08 -6.21 -19.31
CA LEU A 236 -13.73 -6.42 -18.76
C LEU A 236 -13.60 -7.89 -18.34
N HIS A 237 -12.91 -8.70 -19.13
CA HIS A 237 -12.79 -10.14 -18.88
C HIS A 237 -11.91 -10.44 -17.66
N HIS A 238 -10.88 -9.64 -17.46
CA HIS A 238 -9.99 -9.74 -16.32
C HIS A 238 -9.47 -8.35 -15.95
N VAL A 239 -9.67 -7.93 -14.70
CA VAL A 239 -9.30 -6.59 -14.22
C VAL A 239 -8.91 -6.64 -12.75
N TYR A 240 -7.85 -5.91 -12.39
CA TYR A 240 -7.52 -5.60 -11.00
C TYR A 240 -8.15 -4.27 -10.62
N THR A 241 -8.68 -4.19 -9.41
CA THR A 241 -9.17 -2.95 -8.82
C THR A 241 -8.41 -2.65 -7.55
N GLU A 242 -7.98 -1.40 -7.39
CA GLU A 242 -7.24 -0.93 -6.24
C GLU A 242 -7.85 0.37 -5.72
N ARG A 243 -7.56 0.70 -4.47
CA ARG A 243 -7.91 2.01 -3.92
C ARG A 243 -7.18 3.09 -4.71
N ARG A 244 -7.93 4.14 -5.14
CA ARG A 244 -7.31 5.31 -5.76
C ARG A 244 -6.47 6.07 -4.75
N LEU A 245 -5.19 6.26 -5.08
CA LEU A 245 -4.22 7.02 -4.32
C LEU A 245 -3.83 8.28 -5.09
N TYR A 246 -3.23 9.22 -4.39
CA TYR A 246 -2.60 10.35 -5.04
C TYR A 246 -1.19 9.93 -5.49
N PRO A 247 -0.84 9.93 -6.80
CA PRO A 247 0.51 9.56 -7.23
C PRO A 247 1.56 10.41 -6.52
N LEU A 248 2.58 9.77 -5.96
CA LEU A 248 3.56 10.45 -5.10
C LEU A 248 4.33 11.52 -5.85
N ASP A 249 4.69 11.28 -7.11
CA ASP A 249 5.38 12.27 -7.96
C ASP A 249 4.58 13.55 -8.18
N LEU A 250 3.25 13.43 -8.30
CA LEU A 250 2.33 14.58 -8.37
C LEU A 250 2.16 15.23 -6.99
N TYR A 251 2.00 14.42 -5.95
CA TYR A 251 1.84 14.91 -4.57
C TYR A 251 3.03 15.78 -4.15
N LEU A 252 4.25 15.33 -4.41
CA LEU A 252 5.49 16.06 -4.10
C LEU A 252 5.61 17.42 -4.82
N ARG A 253 4.95 17.58 -5.97
CA ARG A 253 4.97 18.84 -6.75
C ARG A 253 3.82 19.77 -6.42
N GLU A 254 2.65 19.22 -6.06
CA GLU A 254 1.40 19.99 -5.95
C GLU A 254 1.08 20.37 -4.49
N MET A 255 1.65 19.69 -3.48
CA MET A 255 1.39 19.96 -2.08
C MET A 255 2.31 21.03 -1.49
N ALA A 256 1.89 21.61 -0.35
CA ALA A 256 2.73 22.53 0.42
C ALA A 256 4.05 21.86 0.83
N PRO A 257 5.17 22.64 0.94
CA PRO A 257 6.50 22.09 1.20
C PRO A 257 6.59 21.14 2.39
N ASP A 258 5.92 21.48 3.50
CA ASP A 258 5.93 20.63 4.71
C ASP A 258 5.28 19.26 4.45
N ARG A 259 4.15 19.24 3.74
CA ARG A 259 3.45 18.01 3.34
C ARG A 259 4.27 17.18 2.36
N ALA A 260 4.94 17.84 1.42
CA ALA A 260 5.83 17.18 0.46
C ALA A 260 7.03 16.55 1.19
N ARG A 261 7.62 17.26 2.19
CA ARG A 261 8.71 16.73 3.00
C ARG A 261 8.27 15.52 3.85
N GLU A 262 7.12 15.61 4.54
CA GLU A 262 6.55 14.48 5.29
C GLU A 262 6.35 13.24 4.38
N ALA A 263 5.81 13.43 3.18
CA ALA A 263 5.62 12.35 2.22
C ALA A 263 6.95 11.78 1.71
N ALA A 264 7.98 12.61 1.51
CA ALA A 264 9.31 12.15 1.12
C ALA A 264 9.98 11.32 2.24
N ILE A 265 9.80 11.70 3.52
CA ILE A 265 10.27 10.90 4.65
C ILE A 265 9.55 9.56 4.71
N ASP A 266 8.21 9.56 4.58
CA ASP A 266 7.45 8.30 4.62
C ASP A 266 7.68 7.42 3.38
N TYR A 267 8.10 8.01 2.27
CA TYR A 267 8.54 7.28 1.08
C TYR A 267 9.80 6.44 1.35
N GLY A 268 10.82 7.01 1.98
CA GLY A 268 12.00 6.25 2.41
C GLY A 268 11.65 5.17 3.43
N ASN A 269 10.74 5.47 4.39
CA ASN A 269 10.21 4.47 5.32
C ASN A 269 9.50 3.33 4.58
N ALA A 270 8.69 3.65 3.57
CA ALA A 270 7.99 2.62 2.77
C ALA A 270 8.97 1.67 2.07
N ILE A 271 10.07 2.18 1.52
CA ILE A 271 11.13 1.36 0.91
C ILE A 271 11.76 0.43 1.95
N LYS A 272 12.13 0.94 3.13
CA LYS A 272 12.70 0.14 4.22
C LYS A 272 11.73 -0.92 4.74
N ASP A 273 10.46 -0.57 4.89
CA ASP A 273 9.41 -1.49 5.31
C ASP A 273 9.25 -2.64 4.30
N LEU A 274 9.24 -2.34 3.00
CA LEU A 274 9.19 -3.35 1.94
C LEU A 274 10.42 -4.26 1.97
N ALA A 275 11.63 -3.68 2.12
CA ALA A 275 12.86 -4.46 2.26
C ALA A 275 12.80 -5.39 3.48
N SER A 276 12.29 -4.91 4.62
CA SER A 276 12.09 -5.73 5.82
C SER A 276 11.07 -6.86 5.65
N ALA A 277 10.17 -6.75 4.66
CA ALA A 277 9.20 -7.78 4.29
C ALA A 277 9.70 -8.76 3.21
N ASN A 278 10.97 -8.71 2.84
CA ASN A 278 11.54 -9.46 1.72
C ASN A 278 10.94 -9.08 0.37
N ILE A 279 10.60 -7.80 0.19
CA ILE A 279 10.02 -7.28 -1.06
C ILE A 279 10.95 -6.21 -1.61
N PHE A 280 11.34 -6.36 -2.87
CA PHE A 280 12.03 -5.34 -3.64
C PHE A 280 11.09 -4.81 -4.72
N PRO A 281 10.80 -3.50 -4.76
CA PRO A 281 9.88 -2.92 -5.73
C PRO A 281 10.29 -3.06 -7.20
N GLY A 282 11.58 -3.29 -7.47
CA GLY A 282 12.18 -3.26 -8.80
C GLY A 282 12.52 -1.83 -9.21
N ASP A 283 11.51 -1.01 -9.46
CA ASP A 283 11.63 0.40 -9.81
C ASP A 283 11.19 1.29 -8.63
N LEU A 284 12.15 2.02 -8.07
CA LEU A 284 11.94 2.92 -6.91
C LEU A 284 11.50 4.35 -7.30
N PHE A 285 11.05 4.60 -8.54
CA PHE A 285 10.57 5.94 -8.88
C PHE A 285 9.34 6.37 -8.08
N PRO A 286 9.25 7.65 -7.66
CA PRO A 286 8.08 8.18 -6.95
C PRO A 286 6.74 7.94 -7.66
N LYS A 287 6.73 7.88 -9.00
CA LYS A 287 5.52 7.60 -9.81
C LYS A 287 4.89 6.23 -9.53
N ASN A 288 5.65 5.28 -8.95
CA ASN A 288 5.21 3.91 -8.64
C ASN A 288 4.64 3.78 -7.22
N PHE A 289 4.66 4.89 -6.47
CA PHE A 289 4.11 5.02 -5.12
C PHE A 289 2.94 5.99 -5.10
N GLY A 290 2.08 5.85 -4.12
CA GLY A 290 0.95 6.73 -3.92
C GLY A 290 0.77 7.12 -2.46
N VAL A 291 0.21 8.30 -2.25
CA VAL A 291 -0.09 8.84 -0.93
C VAL A 291 -1.56 8.61 -0.62
N SER A 292 -1.83 7.98 0.51
CA SER A 292 -3.18 7.80 1.01
C SER A 292 -3.73 9.12 1.60
N ARG A 293 -5.04 9.20 1.83
CA ARG A 293 -5.67 10.36 2.49
C ARG A 293 -5.11 10.66 3.89
N HIS A 294 -4.41 9.71 4.51
CA HIS A 294 -3.78 9.86 5.83
C HIS A 294 -2.27 10.17 5.75
N GLY A 295 -1.77 10.50 4.57
CA GLY A 295 -0.37 10.83 4.35
C GLY A 295 0.57 9.62 4.33
N VAL A 296 0.04 8.39 4.32
CA VAL A 296 0.85 7.17 4.27
C VAL A 296 1.22 6.85 2.83
N VAL A 297 2.51 6.66 2.57
CA VAL A 297 3.04 6.27 1.26
C VAL A 297 2.99 4.75 1.12
N VAL A 298 2.45 4.28 0.00
CA VAL A 298 2.33 2.86 -0.33
C VAL A 298 2.71 2.62 -1.78
N PHE A 299 3.24 1.44 -2.06
CA PHE A 299 3.63 1.01 -3.39
C PHE A 299 2.44 0.39 -4.13
N TYR A 300 2.29 0.67 -5.43
CA TYR A 300 1.17 0.17 -6.23
C TYR A 300 1.55 -0.34 -7.61
N ASP A 301 2.81 -0.26 -8.03
CA ASP A 301 3.25 -0.73 -9.36
C ASP A 301 4.00 -2.06 -9.25
N TYR A 302 3.30 -3.15 -9.54
CA TYR A 302 3.78 -4.51 -9.28
C TYR A 302 4.45 -5.18 -10.48
N ASP A 303 4.65 -4.46 -11.58
CA ASP A 303 5.15 -5.05 -12.83
C ASP A 303 6.63 -5.49 -12.80
N GLU A 304 7.42 -4.99 -11.84
CA GLU A 304 8.84 -5.38 -11.63
C GLU A 304 9.13 -5.89 -10.21
N LEU A 305 8.09 -6.08 -9.39
CA LEU A 305 8.24 -6.52 -8.01
C LEU A 305 8.92 -7.89 -7.92
N ALA A 306 9.90 -8.04 -7.02
CA ALA A 306 10.64 -9.26 -6.78
C ALA A 306 10.79 -9.56 -5.28
N LEU A 307 11.18 -10.79 -4.94
CA LEU A 307 11.67 -11.07 -3.59
C LEU A 307 13.08 -10.48 -3.44
N LEU A 308 13.30 -9.71 -2.38
CA LEU A 308 14.59 -9.09 -2.10
C LEU A 308 15.72 -10.15 -1.99
N SER A 309 15.39 -11.31 -1.44
CA SER A 309 16.33 -12.45 -1.34
C SER A 309 16.78 -13.01 -2.70
N GLU A 310 16.05 -12.72 -3.79
CA GLU A 310 16.37 -13.15 -5.16
C GLU A 310 17.13 -12.09 -5.96
N VAL A 311 17.22 -10.85 -5.43
CA VAL A 311 17.94 -9.73 -6.05
C VAL A 311 19.43 -9.82 -5.70
N ASN A 312 20.28 -9.43 -6.63
CA ASN A 312 21.73 -9.42 -6.47
C ASN A 312 22.23 -7.99 -6.34
N PHE A 313 22.44 -7.53 -5.11
CA PHE A 313 22.95 -6.18 -4.85
C PHE A 313 24.47 -6.14 -4.99
N ARG A 314 24.93 -5.26 -5.88
CA ARG A 314 26.36 -5.13 -6.24
C ARG A 314 26.80 -3.68 -6.17
N THR A 315 28.05 -3.48 -5.79
CA THR A 315 28.73 -2.18 -5.94
C THR A 315 29.03 -1.92 -7.41
N MET A 316 28.76 -0.72 -7.88
CA MET A 316 29.08 -0.33 -9.24
C MET A 316 30.60 -0.30 -9.43
N PRO A 317 31.15 -1.02 -10.41
CA PRO A 317 32.58 -0.96 -10.68
C PRO A 317 33.01 0.45 -11.08
N VAL A 318 34.16 0.90 -10.56
CA VAL A 318 34.72 2.20 -10.93
C VAL A 318 35.28 2.11 -12.35
N SER A 319 34.90 3.02 -13.23
CA SER A 319 35.45 3.14 -14.58
C SER A 319 36.98 3.29 -14.51
N GLN A 320 37.70 2.55 -15.34
CA GLN A 320 39.17 2.59 -15.44
C GLN A 320 39.64 3.45 -16.61
N SER A 321 38.76 3.81 -17.54
CA SER A 321 39.06 4.61 -18.72
C SER A 321 37.92 5.57 -19.09
N TYR A 322 38.30 6.65 -19.76
CA TYR A 322 37.31 7.59 -20.33
C TYR A 322 36.42 6.93 -21.41
N GLU A 323 36.95 5.90 -22.07
CA GLU A 323 36.20 5.13 -23.06
C GLU A 323 35.08 4.32 -22.42
N ASP A 324 35.29 3.79 -21.22
CA ASP A 324 34.25 3.04 -20.47
C ASP A 324 33.06 3.94 -20.08
N GLU A 325 33.34 5.21 -19.75
CA GLU A 325 32.30 6.20 -19.38
C GLU A 325 31.45 6.66 -20.56
N MET A 326 31.97 6.54 -21.78
CA MET A 326 31.29 6.98 -23.02
C MET A 326 30.48 5.87 -23.69
N LEU A 327 30.49 4.65 -23.15
CA LEU A 327 29.72 3.54 -23.70
C LEU A 327 28.23 3.68 -23.35
N ASP A 328 27.36 3.48 -24.33
CA ASP A 328 25.89 3.41 -24.14
C ASP A 328 25.44 2.14 -23.38
N GLN A 329 26.35 1.19 -23.14
CA GLN A 329 26.10 -0.05 -22.42
C GLN A 329 27.12 -0.22 -21.28
N PRO A 330 26.76 -0.89 -20.19
CA PRO A 330 27.70 -1.18 -19.11
C PRO A 330 28.94 -1.91 -19.66
N TRP A 331 30.13 -1.41 -19.35
CA TRP A 331 31.40 -2.00 -19.74
C TRP A 331 31.76 -3.27 -18.95
N PHE A 332 30.94 -3.62 -17.96
CA PHE A 332 31.07 -4.83 -17.13
C PHE A 332 29.83 -5.72 -17.28
N PRO A 333 29.95 -7.03 -16.99
CA PRO A 333 28.81 -7.94 -17.11
C PRO A 333 27.72 -7.61 -16.07
N VAL A 334 26.48 -7.46 -16.55
CA VAL A 334 25.28 -7.23 -15.73
C VAL A 334 24.30 -8.38 -15.93
N GLU A 335 23.99 -9.08 -14.84
CA GLU A 335 23.00 -10.15 -14.83
C GLU A 335 21.58 -9.57 -14.66
N PRO A 336 20.52 -10.29 -15.06
CA PRO A 336 19.15 -9.78 -15.03
C PRO A 336 18.66 -9.31 -13.65
N ASN A 337 19.19 -9.88 -12.56
CA ASN A 337 18.81 -9.57 -11.19
C ASN A 337 19.82 -8.68 -10.46
N ASP A 338 20.82 -8.15 -11.18
CA ASP A 338 21.79 -7.23 -10.60
C ASP A 338 21.15 -5.85 -10.38
N VAL A 339 21.37 -5.30 -9.20
CA VAL A 339 20.93 -3.96 -8.79
C VAL A 339 22.11 -3.23 -8.16
N PHE A 340 22.29 -1.98 -8.56
CA PHE A 340 23.36 -1.09 -8.09
C PHE A 340 22.74 0.04 -7.28
N PRO A 341 22.67 -0.06 -5.93
CA PRO A 341 21.99 0.92 -5.08
C PRO A 341 22.57 2.33 -5.17
N GLU A 342 23.83 2.50 -5.53
CA GLU A 342 24.46 3.80 -5.71
C GLU A 342 23.78 4.61 -6.83
N GLU A 343 23.22 3.95 -7.85
CA GLU A 343 22.48 4.60 -8.93
C GLU A 343 21.18 5.21 -8.46
N PHE A 344 20.60 4.74 -7.33
CA PHE A 344 19.36 5.30 -6.79
C PHE A 344 19.48 6.80 -6.53
N ARG A 345 20.65 7.28 -6.13
CA ARG A 345 20.90 8.71 -5.96
C ARG A 345 20.66 9.53 -7.23
N THR A 346 20.86 8.96 -8.39
CA THR A 346 20.76 9.67 -9.67
C THR A 346 19.30 10.03 -9.97
N TYR A 347 18.37 9.12 -9.78
CA TYR A 347 16.96 9.34 -10.12
C TYR A 347 16.08 9.69 -8.91
N LEU A 348 16.48 9.38 -7.68
CA LEU A 348 15.75 9.81 -6.46
C LEU A 348 15.97 11.30 -6.13
N ARG A 349 16.84 12.01 -6.83
CA ARG A 349 17.03 13.46 -6.67
C ARG A 349 15.91 14.32 -7.27
N SER A 350 14.99 13.76 -8.00
CA SER A 350 13.86 14.48 -8.59
C SER A 350 12.52 13.91 -8.11
N PRO A 351 11.65 14.72 -7.48
CA PRO A 351 11.81 16.14 -7.17
C PRO A 351 12.88 16.43 -6.08
N ARG A 352 13.38 17.66 -6.06
CA ARG A 352 14.49 18.09 -5.16
C ARG A 352 14.27 17.71 -3.68
N VAL A 353 13.05 17.83 -3.17
CA VAL A 353 12.69 17.47 -1.80
C VAL A 353 13.01 16.00 -1.48
N VAL A 354 12.91 15.09 -2.43
CA VAL A 354 13.27 13.67 -2.24
C VAL A 354 14.77 13.54 -2.05
N GLY A 355 15.59 14.17 -2.91
CA GLY A 355 17.03 14.13 -2.79
C GLY A 355 17.53 14.67 -1.45
N GLU A 356 17.00 15.83 -1.02
CA GLU A 356 17.34 16.44 0.27
C GLU A 356 16.99 15.53 1.45
N VAL A 357 15.79 14.93 1.44
CA VAL A 357 15.34 13.99 2.49
C VAL A 357 16.14 12.70 2.49
N PHE A 358 16.46 12.13 1.32
CA PHE A 358 17.22 10.90 1.26
C PHE A 358 18.67 11.09 1.72
N ASP A 359 19.30 12.21 1.39
CA ASP A 359 20.65 12.51 1.88
C ASP A 359 20.66 12.75 3.40
N GLU A 360 19.58 13.29 3.99
CA GLU A 360 19.50 13.64 5.41
C GLU A 360 18.97 12.48 6.28
N VAL A 361 17.93 11.77 5.84
CA VAL A 361 17.14 10.85 6.69
C VAL A 361 17.28 9.38 6.27
N HIS A 362 17.59 9.11 4.98
CA HIS A 362 17.61 7.77 4.42
C HIS A 362 18.85 7.48 3.56
N PRO A 363 20.07 7.97 3.93
CA PRO A 363 21.26 7.80 3.09
C PRO A 363 21.60 6.34 2.82
N GLU A 364 21.25 5.43 3.74
CA GLU A 364 21.51 3.99 3.65
C GLU A 364 20.81 3.30 2.48
N ILE A 365 19.66 3.80 2.03
CA ILE A 365 18.92 3.20 0.89
C ILE A 365 19.78 3.20 -0.39
N CYS A 366 20.71 4.16 -0.51
CA CYS A 366 21.61 4.27 -1.64
C CYS A 366 22.93 3.53 -1.44
N THR A 367 23.01 2.58 -0.51
CA THR A 367 24.23 1.79 -0.23
C THR A 367 23.97 0.30 -0.43
N VAL A 368 24.96 -0.44 -0.88
CA VAL A 368 24.88 -1.90 -1.07
C VAL A 368 24.73 -2.61 0.27
N GLU A 369 25.39 -2.07 1.30
CA GLU A 369 25.43 -2.64 2.65
C GLU A 369 24.05 -2.80 3.24
N PHE A 370 23.19 -1.79 3.12
CA PHE A 370 21.81 -1.84 3.61
C PHE A 370 21.00 -2.99 2.98
N TRP A 371 21.07 -3.11 1.66
CA TRP A 371 20.32 -4.13 0.94
C TRP A 371 20.85 -5.54 1.18
N GLN A 372 22.18 -5.66 1.26
CA GLN A 372 22.82 -6.95 1.54
C GLN A 372 22.51 -7.40 2.96
N GLU A 373 22.55 -6.50 3.96
CA GLU A 373 22.14 -6.80 5.33
C GLU A 373 20.69 -7.31 5.38
N MET A 374 19.75 -6.60 4.72
CA MET A 374 18.36 -7.04 4.67
C MET A 374 18.23 -8.43 4.02
N LYS A 375 18.97 -8.70 2.94
CA LYS A 375 18.99 -9.99 2.26
C LYS A 375 19.50 -11.10 3.18
N ASP A 376 20.61 -10.87 3.87
CA ASP A 376 21.24 -11.84 4.78
C ASP A 376 20.31 -12.18 5.96
N ARG A 377 19.62 -11.19 6.54
CA ARG A 377 18.60 -11.39 7.58
C ARG A 377 17.48 -12.32 7.10
N HIS A 378 16.95 -12.11 5.88
CA HIS A 378 15.93 -12.98 5.31
C HIS A 378 16.43 -14.39 5.02
N GLN A 379 17.67 -14.54 4.50
CA GLN A 379 18.30 -15.85 4.26
C GLN A 379 18.59 -16.59 5.57
N GLY A 380 18.94 -15.85 6.64
CA GLY A 380 19.08 -16.37 7.99
C GLY A 380 17.76 -16.77 8.66
N GLY A 381 16.62 -16.56 7.98
CA GLY A 381 15.28 -16.89 8.51
C GLY A 381 14.76 -15.91 9.56
N GLU A 382 15.38 -14.76 9.70
CA GLU A 382 14.93 -13.71 10.59
C GLU A 382 13.55 -13.19 10.13
N ARG A 383 12.64 -13.03 11.08
CA ARG A 383 11.33 -12.44 10.86
C ARG A 383 11.28 -11.13 11.62
N PRO A 384 11.49 -9.99 10.95
CA PRO A 384 11.44 -8.71 11.61
C PRO A 384 10.08 -8.47 12.25
N ASP A 385 10.09 -7.81 13.39
CA ASP A 385 8.87 -7.35 14.04
C ASP A 385 8.39 -6.09 13.32
N PHE A 386 7.14 -6.11 12.93
CA PHE A 386 6.51 -4.98 12.28
C PHE A 386 5.34 -4.47 13.11
N PHE A 387 5.44 -3.21 13.51
CA PHE A 387 4.40 -2.52 14.28
C PHE A 387 3.70 -1.51 13.37
N PRO A 388 2.37 -1.64 13.14
CA PRO A 388 1.62 -0.74 12.26
C PRO A 388 1.27 0.61 12.92
N TYR A 389 2.01 1.01 13.93
CA TYR A 389 1.91 2.28 14.65
C TYR A 389 3.31 2.84 14.96
N PRO A 390 3.46 4.17 15.06
CA PRO A 390 4.75 4.80 15.33
C PRO A 390 5.39 4.32 16.64
N GLN A 391 6.71 4.24 16.64
CA GLN A 391 7.48 3.80 17.82
C GLN A 391 7.24 4.69 19.04
N GLN A 392 6.96 5.97 18.85
CA GLN A 392 6.66 6.92 19.93
C GLN A 392 5.38 6.58 20.72
N TYR A 393 4.48 5.74 20.18
CA TYR A 393 3.29 5.25 20.90
C TYR A 393 3.55 3.97 21.71
N ARG A 394 4.73 3.38 21.54
CA ARG A 394 5.08 2.15 22.24
C ARG A 394 5.56 2.48 23.66
N PHE A 395 5.08 1.68 24.59
CA PHE A 395 5.58 1.76 25.97
C PHE A 395 7.02 1.24 26.05
N PRO A 396 7.87 1.86 26.89
CA PRO A 396 9.23 1.38 27.11
C PRO A 396 9.26 -0.10 27.48
N GLU A 397 10.28 -0.81 27.02
CA GLU A 397 10.59 -2.13 27.53
C GLU A 397 11.30 -1.94 28.89
N ASP A 398 10.71 -2.51 29.98
CA ASP A 398 11.30 -2.51 31.32
C ASP A 398 12.60 -3.34 31.35
#